data_982429b64001a9df40b52104826d6158
#
_entry.id   982429b64001a9df40b52104826d6158
#
_cell.length_a   1.000
_cell.length_b   1.000
_cell.length_c   1.000
_cell.angle_alpha   90.00
_cell.angle_beta   90.00
_cell.angle_gamma   90.00
#
_symmetry.space_group_name_H-M   'P 1'
#
loop_
_entity.id
_entity.type
_entity.pdbx_description
1 polymer ?
#
loop_
_entity_poly.entity_id
_entity_poly.type
_entity_poly.pdbx_seq_one_letter_code
_entity_poly.pdbx_strand_id
1 'polypeptide(L)'
;MQNRTMREYAARRGWTITMQVREVGSGAVQREVREKLLEAARRREIDVVLVWRLDRWGRSVTDLLATLQELEHLGAGFVSLTEALDLTTPAGRAMAGRLAIFAEFEREILRERTRAGLAQARQNGKRLGRPATAALHAAAIRKLHRAGVSKSEIARRVQIGRTSVRRILGAKS
;
A
#
# COMPACT_ATOMS: atom_id res chain seq x y z
N MET A 1 7.92 15.57 -25.05
CA MET A 1 6.52 15.77 -25.50
C MET A 1 5.59 16.04 -24.32
N GLN A 2 5.46 15.17 -23.33
CA GLN A 2 4.56 15.31 -22.16
C GLN A 2 4.71 16.65 -21.41
N ASN A 3 5.94 17.02 -21.03
CA ASN A 3 6.20 18.27 -20.28
C ASN A 3 5.79 19.54 -21.07
N ARG A 4 5.92 19.52 -22.38
CA ARG A 4 5.51 20.64 -23.23
C ARG A 4 3.99 20.78 -23.19
N THR A 5 3.25 19.70 -23.39
CA THR A 5 1.80 19.69 -23.36
C THR A 5 1.22 20.13 -22.01
N MET A 6 1.85 19.68 -20.90
CA MET A 6 1.47 20.11 -19.55
C MET A 6 1.69 21.60 -19.33
N ARG A 7 2.81 22.15 -19.80
CA ARG A 7 3.09 23.60 -19.73
C ARG A 7 2.11 24.40 -20.57
N GLU A 8 1.82 23.95 -21.78
CA GLU A 8 0.84 24.60 -22.66
C GLU A 8 -0.59 24.58 -22.04
N TYR A 9 -0.95 23.48 -21.35
CA TYR A 9 -2.19 23.40 -20.63
C TYR A 9 -2.24 24.38 -19.45
N ALA A 10 -1.20 24.43 -18.62
CA ALA A 10 -1.11 25.37 -17.51
C ALA A 10 -1.17 26.83 -17.99
N ALA A 11 -0.46 27.16 -19.08
CA ALA A 11 -0.49 28.50 -19.67
C ALA A 11 -1.89 28.89 -20.16
N ARG A 12 -2.61 27.98 -20.83
CA ARG A 12 -4.01 28.22 -21.26
C ARG A 12 -4.97 28.44 -20.10
N ARG A 13 -4.68 27.85 -18.94
CA ARG A 13 -5.47 28.03 -17.71
C ARG A 13 -5.05 29.26 -16.89
N GLY A 14 -4.04 30.00 -17.34
CA GLY A 14 -3.47 31.13 -16.60
C GLY A 14 -2.74 30.74 -15.33
N TRP A 15 -2.24 29.49 -15.24
CA TRP A 15 -1.56 28.97 -14.06
C TRP A 15 -0.05 29.25 -14.10
N THR A 16 0.49 29.64 -12.95
CA THR A 16 1.93 29.78 -12.75
C THR A 16 2.49 28.45 -12.26
N ILE A 17 3.53 27.94 -12.93
CA ILE A 17 4.21 26.70 -12.51
C ILE A 17 5.21 27.05 -11.41
N THR A 18 4.89 26.73 -10.16
CA THR A 18 5.73 26.96 -8.99
C THR A 18 6.71 25.79 -8.74
N MET A 19 6.28 24.57 -9.08
CA MET A 19 7.09 23.37 -8.89
C MET A 19 6.94 22.43 -10.09
N GLN A 20 8.04 21.88 -10.55
CA GLN A 20 8.04 20.82 -11.58
C GLN A 20 8.84 19.63 -11.09
N VAL A 21 8.20 18.48 -10.97
CA VAL A 21 8.84 17.24 -10.54
C VAL A 21 8.83 16.24 -11.69
N ARG A 22 9.96 15.63 -11.95
CA ARG A 22 10.08 14.57 -12.96
C ARG A 22 10.09 13.23 -12.24
N GLU A 23 9.16 12.36 -12.57
CA GLU A 23 9.23 10.98 -12.14
C GLU A 23 10.21 10.20 -13.01
N VAL A 24 11.30 9.75 -12.40
CA VAL A 24 12.24 8.80 -13.01
C VAL A 24 12.47 7.70 -11.98
N GLY A 25 11.85 6.51 -12.16
CA GLY A 25 12.22 5.38 -11.35
C GLY A 25 11.09 4.54 -10.73
N SER A 26 11.43 3.78 -9.69
CA SER A 26 10.61 2.79 -9.00
C SER A 26 9.51 3.42 -8.13
N GLY A 27 8.51 2.62 -7.72
CA GLY A 27 7.40 3.07 -6.87
C GLY A 27 7.79 3.68 -5.50
N ALA A 28 9.04 3.57 -5.05
CA ALA A 28 9.53 4.27 -3.86
C ALA A 28 9.71 5.76 -4.14
N VAL A 29 10.33 6.11 -5.28
CA VAL A 29 10.53 7.49 -5.73
C VAL A 29 9.19 8.19 -5.97
N GLN A 30 8.20 7.48 -6.54
CA GLN A 30 6.85 8.01 -6.72
C GLN A 30 6.20 8.44 -5.39
N ARG A 31 6.41 7.67 -4.32
CA ARG A 31 5.90 8.02 -2.98
C ARG A 31 6.53 9.30 -2.45
N GLU A 32 7.84 9.45 -2.58
CA GLU A 32 8.54 10.64 -2.12
C GLU A 32 8.11 11.90 -2.88
N VAL A 33 7.92 11.78 -4.19
CA VAL A 33 7.43 12.88 -5.04
C VAL A 33 6.02 13.27 -4.64
N ARG A 34 5.13 12.30 -4.46
CA ARG A 34 3.75 12.53 -4.02
C ARG A 34 3.71 13.22 -2.65
N GLU A 35 4.50 12.75 -1.69
CA GLU A 35 4.55 13.33 -0.35
C GLU A 35 5.05 14.77 -0.37
N LYS A 36 6.06 15.08 -1.20
CA LYS A 36 6.52 16.47 -1.39
C LYS A 36 5.42 17.38 -1.93
N LEU A 37 4.62 16.91 -2.87
CA LEU A 37 3.50 17.69 -3.42
C LEU A 37 2.37 17.86 -2.41
N LEU A 38 2.05 16.83 -1.61
CA LEU A 38 1.08 16.94 -0.52
C LEU A 38 1.56 17.92 0.55
N GLU A 39 2.83 17.90 0.90
CA GLU A 39 3.41 18.84 1.85
C GLU A 39 3.35 20.28 1.34
N ALA A 40 3.65 20.50 0.06
CA ALA A 40 3.50 21.82 -0.58
C ALA A 40 2.02 22.29 -0.57
N ALA A 41 1.07 21.38 -0.80
CA ALA A 41 -0.36 21.68 -0.69
C ALA A 41 -0.76 22.03 0.77
N ARG A 42 -0.26 21.28 1.77
CA ARG A 42 -0.49 21.59 3.20
C ARG A 42 0.02 22.98 3.58
N ARG A 43 1.15 23.40 2.99
CA ARG A 43 1.73 24.75 3.19
C ARG A 43 1.10 25.82 2.33
N ARG A 44 0.13 25.48 1.50
CA ARG A 44 -0.51 26.39 0.52
C ARG A 44 0.49 27.03 -0.45
N GLU A 45 1.55 26.30 -0.80
CA GLU A 45 2.54 26.71 -1.80
C GLU A 45 2.08 26.38 -3.23
N ILE A 46 1.09 25.48 -3.35
CA ILE A 46 0.48 25.07 -4.61
C ILE A 46 -1.06 25.01 -4.48
N ASP A 47 -1.75 25.43 -5.52
CA ASP A 47 -3.20 25.41 -5.60
C ASP A 47 -3.72 24.24 -6.45
N VAL A 48 -2.90 23.72 -7.36
CA VAL A 48 -3.28 22.65 -8.28
C VAL A 48 -2.12 21.73 -8.55
N VAL A 49 -2.38 20.42 -8.53
CA VAL A 49 -1.46 19.39 -9.00
C VAL A 49 -1.87 18.96 -10.40
N LEU A 50 -0.99 19.14 -11.38
CA LEU A 50 -1.19 18.72 -12.75
C LEU A 50 -0.32 17.50 -13.06
N VAL A 51 -0.94 16.40 -13.52
CA VAL A 51 -0.24 15.18 -13.90
C VAL A 51 -0.54 14.80 -15.34
N TRP A 52 0.36 14.05 -15.95
CA TRP A 52 0.13 13.51 -17.29
C TRP A 52 -0.85 12.35 -17.26
N ARG A 53 -0.70 11.40 -16.30
CA ARG A 53 -1.50 10.19 -16.17
C ARG A 53 -1.72 9.81 -14.71
N LEU A 54 -2.91 9.26 -14.41
CA LEU A 54 -3.29 8.80 -13.07
C LEU A 54 -2.51 7.58 -12.59
N ASP A 55 -2.12 6.67 -13.50
CA ASP A 55 -1.38 5.44 -13.17
C ASP A 55 -0.01 5.70 -12.53
N ARG A 56 0.48 6.92 -12.69
CA ARG A 56 1.72 7.38 -12.06
C ARG A 56 1.51 7.96 -10.66
N TRP A 57 0.27 8.25 -10.30
CA TRP A 57 -0.05 8.92 -9.04
C TRP A 57 -0.40 7.97 -7.89
N GLY A 58 -1.00 6.81 -8.17
CA GLY A 58 -1.43 5.83 -7.17
C GLY A 58 -1.07 4.39 -7.53
N ARG A 59 -0.79 3.57 -6.53
CA ARG A 59 -0.51 2.12 -6.70
C ARG A 59 -1.78 1.28 -6.82
N SER A 60 -2.88 1.80 -6.36
CA SER A 60 -4.20 1.20 -6.43
C SER A 60 -5.24 2.30 -6.55
N VAL A 61 -6.42 1.96 -7.01
CA VAL A 61 -7.55 2.90 -7.08
C VAL A 61 -7.84 3.50 -5.70
N THR A 62 -7.75 2.70 -4.66
CA THR A 62 -7.96 3.16 -3.27
C THR A 62 -6.91 4.19 -2.83
N ASP A 63 -5.63 3.94 -3.11
CA ASP A 63 -4.52 4.86 -2.76
C ASP A 63 -4.64 6.18 -3.54
N LEU A 64 -5.02 6.09 -4.82
CA LEU A 64 -5.32 7.25 -5.66
C LEU A 64 -6.45 8.08 -5.05
N LEU A 65 -7.59 7.46 -4.76
CA LEU A 65 -8.77 8.16 -4.24
C LEU A 65 -8.50 8.80 -2.87
N ALA A 66 -7.80 8.12 -1.97
CA ALA A 66 -7.41 8.69 -0.68
C ALA A 66 -6.56 9.95 -0.87
N THR A 67 -5.62 9.93 -1.82
CA THR A 67 -4.78 11.10 -2.11
C THR A 67 -5.57 12.24 -2.76
N LEU A 68 -6.51 11.93 -3.65
CA LEU A 68 -7.39 12.95 -4.26
C LEU A 68 -8.30 13.60 -3.21
N GLN A 69 -8.85 12.82 -2.28
CA GLN A 69 -9.63 13.33 -1.14
C GLN A 69 -8.79 14.22 -0.22
N GLU A 70 -7.53 13.84 0.04
CA GLU A 70 -6.62 14.65 0.83
C GLU A 70 -6.34 16.00 0.16
N LEU A 71 -6.06 16.02 -1.16
CA LEU A 71 -5.86 17.26 -1.90
C LEU A 71 -7.11 18.14 -1.88
N GLU A 72 -8.29 17.55 -2.05
CA GLU A 72 -9.56 18.28 -1.96
C GLU A 72 -9.75 18.90 -0.58
N HIS A 73 -9.47 18.15 0.50
CA HIS A 73 -9.54 18.65 1.88
C HIS A 73 -8.57 19.80 2.13
N LEU A 74 -7.39 19.76 1.51
CA LEU A 74 -6.39 20.84 1.57
C LEU A 74 -6.75 22.03 0.70
N GLY A 75 -7.82 21.94 -0.12
CA GLY A 75 -8.24 22.98 -1.06
C GLY A 75 -7.38 23.01 -2.33
N ALA A 76 -6.57 22.00 -2.58
CA ALA A 76 -5.75 21.87 -3.77
C ALA A 76 -6.48 21.09 -4.86
N GLY A 77 -6.55 21.65 -6.08
CA GLY A 77 -7.12 21.00 -7.24
C GLY A 77 -6.20 19.91 -7.79
N PHE A 78 -6.76 18.98 -8.55
CA PHE A 78 -6.01 17.94 -9.24
C PHE A 78 -6.49 17.80 -10.68
N VAL A 79 -5.56 17.74 -11.62
CA VAL A 79 -5.87 17.55 -13.04
C VAL A 79 -5.00 16.45 -13.64
N SER A 80 -5.62 15.50 -14.33
CA SER A 80 -4.94 14.52 -15.17
C SER A 80 -5.32 14.72 -16.63
N LEU A 81 -4.30 14.86 -17.49
CA LEU A 81 -4.55 15.21 -18.90
C LEU A 81 -4.99 14.00 -19.72
N THR A 82 -4.45 12.81 -19.47
CA THR A 82 -4.75 11.63 -20.29
C THR A 82 -6.16 11.10 -20.02
N GLU A 83 -6.59 11.10 -18.77
CA GLU A 83 -7.92 10.63 -18.37
C GLU A 83 -8.98 11.74 -18.40
N ALA A 84 -8.62 12.96 -18.82
CA ALA A 84 -9.49 14.15 -18.82
C ALA A 84 -10.19 14.37 -17.46
N LEU A 85 -9.51 14.06 -16.36
CA LEU A 85 -10.02 14.27 -15.00
C LEU A 85 -9.58 15.65 -14.51
N ASP A 86 -10.54 16.50 -14.18
CA ASP A 86 -10.30 17.88 -13.68
C ASP A 86 -11.11 18.12 -12.41
N LEU A 87 -10.48 17.94 -11.25
CA LEU A 87 -11.10 18.16 -9.93
C LEU A 87 -11.21 19.65 -9.55
N THR A 88 -10.71 20.56 -10.36
CA THR A 88 -10.95 21.98 -10.17
C THR A 88 -12.38 22.37 -10.55
N THR A 89 -13.08 21.48 -11.29
CA THR A 89 -14.47 21.68 -11.74
C THR A 89 -15.48 20.94 -10.86
N PRO A 90 -16.70 21.43 -10.68
CA PRO A 90 -17.76 20.70 -9.95
C PRO A 90 -18.07 19.32 -10.54
N ALA A 91 -18.09 19.22 -11.87
CA ALA A 91 -18.33 17.95 -12.57
C ALA A 91 -17.24 16.92 -12.31
N GLY A 92 -15.96 17.33 -12.34
CA GLY A 92 -14.82 16.47 -12.03
C GLY A 92 -14.84 15.99 -10.59
N ARG A 93 -15.16 16.85 -9.62
CA ARG A 93 -15.34 16.45 -8.21
C ARG A 93 -16.47 15.44 -8.02
N ALA A 94 -17.62 15.65 -8.67
CA ALA A 94 -18.73 14.70 -8.62
C ALA A 94 -18.33 13.33 -9.20
N MET A 95 -17.55 13.32 -10.28
CA MET A 95 -17.01 12.08 -10.88
C MET A 95 -16.05 11.37 -9.94
N ALA A 96 -15.15 12.09 -9.29
CA ALA A 96 -14.23 11.50 -8.30
C ALA A 96 -14.99 10.89 -7.10
N GLY A 97 -16.05 11.55 -6.62
CA GLY A 97 -16.93 11.02 -5.58
C GLY A 97 -17.57 9.69 -5.97
N ARG A 98 -18.05 9.56 -7.21
CA ARG A 98 -18.59 8.28 -7.71
C ARG A 98 -17.52 7.19 -7.77
N LEU A 99 -16.31 7.50 -8.25
CA LEU A 99 -15.21 6.55 -8.27
C LEU A 99 -14.82 6.08 -6.87
N ALA A 100 -14.88 6.96 -5.87
CA ALA A 100 -14.63 6.62 -4.48
C ALA A 100 -15.64 5.59 -3.95
N ILE A 101 -16.92 5.77 -4.23
CA ILE A 101 -17.98 4.82 -3.85
C ILE A 101 -17.74 3.45 -4.49
N PHE A 102 -17.40 3.39 -5.78
CA PHE A 102 -17.09 2.14 -6.46
C PHE A 102 -15.86 1.43 -5.88
N ALA A 103 -14.80 2.17 -5.54
CA ALA A 103 -13.61 1.58 -4.95
C ALA A 103 -13.86 1.03 -3.54
N GLU A 104 -14.73 1.66 -2.75
CA GLU A 104 -15.14 1.15 -1.45
C GLU A 104 -15.96 -0.13 -1.58
N PHE A 105 -16.90 -0.16 -2.52
CA PHE A 105 -17.69 -1.34 -2.85
C PHE A 105 -16.81 -2.52 -3.31
N GLU A 106 -15.86 -2.30 -4.22
CA GLU A 106 -14.91 -3.34 -4.62
C GLU A 106 -14.09 -3.87 -3.45
N ARG A 107 -13.66 -2.99 -2.54
CA ARG A 107 -12.91 -3.38 -1.33
C ARG A 107 -13.77 -4.26 -0.42
N GLU A 108 -15.05 -3.95 -0.25
CA GLU A 108 -15.96 -4.77 0.57
C GLU A 108 -16.16 -6.15 -0.04
N ILE A 109 -16.42 -6.24 -1.35
CA ILE A 109 -16.53 -7.52 -2.06
C ILE A 109 -15.26 -8.36 -1.90
N LEU A 110 -14.07 -7.75 -2.05
CA LEU A 110 -12.80 -8.47 -1.87
C LEU A 110 -12.62 -8.97 -0.42
N ARG A 111 -13.02 -8.16 0.57
CA ARG A 111 -13.02 -8.57 1.99
C ARG A 111 -13.97 -9.73 2.27
N GLU A 112 -15.17 -9.70 1.71
CA GLU A 112 -16.15 -10.78 1.84
C GLU A 112 -15.65 -12.07 1.21
N ARG A 113 -15.12 -12.00 -0.03
CA ARG A 113 -14.52 -13.16 -0.70
C ARG A 113 -13.35 -13.74 0.10
N THR A 114 -12.50 -12.89 0.65
CA THR A 114 -11.36 -13.32 1.48
C THR A 114 -11.86 -14.01 2.76
N ARG A 115 -12.86 -13.44 3.45
CA ARG A 115 -13.46 -14.03 4.65
C ARG A 115 -14.10 -15.38 4.34
N ALA A 116 -14.86 -15.47 3.26
CA ALA A 116 -15.49 -16.71 2.82
C ALA A 116 -14.42 -17.78 2.48
N GLY A 117 -13.37 -17.41 1.76
CA GLY A 117 -12.24 -18.32 1.44
C GLY A 117 -11.50 -18.80 2.69
N LEU A 118 -11.28 -17.93 3.68
CA LEU A 118 -10.67 -18.29 4.96
C LEU A 118 -11.60 -19.22 5.78
N ALA A 119 -12.90 -18.96 5.80
CA ALA A 119 -13.88 -19.81 6.45
C ALA A 119 -13.90 -21.20 5.83
N GLN A 120 -13.96 -21.30 4.51
CA GLN A 120 -13.90 -22.57 3.77
C GLN A 120 -12.57 -23.31 4.03
N ALA A 121 -11.44 -22.61 4.04
CA ALA A 121 -10.15 -23.23 4.34
C ALA A 121 -10.10 -23.80 5.76
N ARG A 122 -10.72 -23.12 6.75
CA ARG A 122 -10.85 -23.62 8.13
C ARG A 122 -11.74 -24.86 8.21
N GLN A 123 -12.88 -24.85 7.51
CA GLN A 123 -13.77 -26.02 7.44
C GLN A 123 -13.08 -27.22 6.82
N ASN A 124 -12.22 -26.99 5.82
CA ASN A 124 -11.41 -28.04 5.19
C ASN A 124 -10.17 -28.43 6.03
N GLY A 125 -10.09 -28.03 7.30
CA GLY A 125 -9.00 -28.36 8.21
C GLY A 125 -7.65 -27.71 7.88
N LYS A 126 -7.61 -26.78 6.94
CA LYS A 126 -6.35 -26.08 6.58
C LYS A 126 -5.96 -25.12 7.70
N ARG A 127 -4.73 -25.29 8.19
CA ARG A 127 -4.15 -24.36 9.14
C ARG A 127 -3.82 -23.04 8.46
N LEU A 128 -4.43 -21.96 8.94
CA LEU A 128 -4.18 -20.60 8.45
C LEU A 128 -3.03 -19.96 9.24
N GLY A 129 -2.30 -19.07 8.59
CA GLY A 129 -1.19 -18.34 9.17
C GLY A 129 0.18 -18.88 8.79
N ARG A 130 1.22 -18.40 9.49
CA ARG A 130 2.62 -18.78 9.22
C ARG A 130 2.79 -20.28 9.43
N PRO A 131 3.41 -21.02 8.48
CA PRO A 131 3.72 -22.44 8.64
C PRO A 131 4.48 -22.70 9.94
N ALA A 132 4.14 -23.80 10.64
CA ALA A 132 4.79 -24.18 11.88
C ALA A 132 6.12 -24.90 11.61
N THR A 133 7.05 -24.23 10.90
CA THR A 133 8.35 -24.81 10.52
C THR A 133 9.13 -25.38 11.70
N ALA A 134 9.01 -24.76 12.88
CA ALA A 134 9.65 -25.26 14.09
C ALA A 134 9.12 -26.65 14.52
N ALA A 135 7.87 -27.01 14.19
CA ALA A 135 7.30 -28.31 14.50
C ALA A 135 8.02 -29.47 13.74
N LEU A 136 8.52 -29.20 12.53
CA LEU A 136 9.29 -30.15 11.75
C LEU A 136 10.58 -30.62 12.47
N HIS A 137 11.11 -29.78 13.36
CA HIS A 137 12.32 -30.04 14.12
C HIS A 137 12.03 -30.55 15.53
N ALA A 138 10.77 -30.85 15.90
CA ALA A 138 10.40 -31.20 17.27
C ALA A 138 11.12 -32.45 17.79
N ALA A 139 11.26 -33.49 16.96
CA ALA A 139 11.96 -34.72 17.30
C ALA A 139 13.46 -34.47 17.58
N ALA A 140 14.13 -33.73 16.69
CA ALA A 140 15.53 -33.38 16.83
C ALA A 140 15.77 -32.50 18.08
N ILE A 141 14.89 -31.54 18.36
CA ILE A 141 14.96 -30.66 19.53
C ILE A 141 14.84 -31.47 20.82
N ARG A 142 13.88 -32.40 20.90
CA ARG A 142 13.70 -33.28 22.07
C ARG A 142 14.86 -34.21 22.26
N LYS A 143 15.45 -34.76 21.18
CA LYS A 143 16.65 -35.63 21.22
C LYS A 143 17.84 -34.85 21.77
N LEU A 144 18.17 -33.69 21.24
CA LEU A 144 19.28 -32.86 21.70
C LEU A 144 19.11 -32.40 23.16
N HIS A 145 17.87 -32.06 23.54
CA HIS A 145 17.60 -31.67 24.94
C HIS A 145 17.80 -32.82 25.93
N ARG A 146 17.38 -34.05 25.59
CA ARG A 146 17.67 -35.27 26.42
C ARG A 146 19.15 -35.57 26.51
N ALA A 147 19.94 -35.23 25.47
CA ALA A 147 21.40 -35.34 25.47
C ALA A 147 22.11 -34.23 26.27
N GLY A 148 21.36 -33.37 27.00
CA GLY A 148 21.93 -32.32 27.86
C GLY A 148 22.33 -31.05 27.12
N VAL A 149 22.01 -30.90 25.83
CA VAL A 149 22.36 -29.71 25.05
C VAL A 149 21.49 -28.53 25.47
N SER A 150 22.11 -27.37 25.70
CA SER A 150 21.40 -26.14 26.12
C SER A 150 20.40 -25.66 25.09
N LYS A 151 19.31 -25.03 25.52
CA LYS A 151 18.25 -24.48 24.62
C LYS A 151 18.79 -23.48 23.61
N SER A 152 19.82 -22.71 23.96
CA SER A 152 20.49 -21.77 23.07
C SER A 152 21.31 -22.48 22.00
N GLU A 153 22.01 -23.53 22.36
CA GLU A 153 22.79 -24.34 21.43
C GLU A 153 21.88 -25.14 20.48
N ILE A 154 20.78 -25.70 21.00
CA ILE A 154 19.76 -26.36 20.18
C ILE A 154 19.19 -25.37 19.13
N ALA A 155 18.85 -24.14 19.54
CA ALA A 155 18.36 -23.12 18.64
C ALA A 155 19.33 -22.81 17.49
N ARG A 156 20.62 -22.75 17.78
CA ARG A 156 21.70 -22.55 16.81
C ARG A 156 21.84 -23.73 15.84
N ARG A 157 21.90 -24.95 16.35
CA ARG A 157 22.06 -26.18 15.53
C ARG A 157 20.88 -26.43 14.60
N VAL A 158 19.66 -26.12 15.06
CA VAL A 158 18.43 -26.36 14.29
C VAL A 158 18.00 -25.12 13.49
N GLN A 159 18.75 -24.05 13.60
CA GLN A 159 18.50 -22.77 12.90
C GLN A 159 17.08 -22.21 13.13
N ILE A 160 16.57 -22.27 14.36
CA ILE A 160 15.28 -21.72 14.75
C ILE A 160 15.43 -20.82 15.99
N GLY A 161 14.44 -19.92 16.19
CA GLY A 161 14.47 -19.04 17.36
C GLY A 161 14.38 -19.80 18.69
N ARG A 162 15.13 -19.34 19.71
CA ARG A 162 15.14 -19.92 21.09
C ARG A 162 13.72 -20.00 21.69
N THR A 163 12.85 -19.06 21.38
CA THR A 163 11.45 -19.07 21.81
C THR A 163 10.68 -20.26 21.24
N SER A 164 10.96 -20.64 19.99
CA SER A 164 10.37 -21.83 19.36
C SER A 164 10.86 -23.13 20.03
N VAL A 165 12.14 -23.20 20.39
CA VAL A 165 12.69 -24.34 21.15
C VAL A 165 11.99 -24.48 22.50
N ARG A 166 11.84 -23.36 23.25
CA ARG A 166 11.12 -23.37 24.54
C ARG A 166 9.68 -23.84 24.40
N ARG A 167 8.95 -23.36 23.37
CA ARG A 167 7.55 -23.74 23.10
C ARG A 167 7.44 -25.24 22.80
N ILE A 168 8.36 -25.81 22.02
CA ILE A 168 8.33 -27.23 21.67
C ILE A 168 8.64 -28.11 22.89
N LEU A 169 9.57 -27.70 23.76
CA LEU A 169 9.92 -28.43 24.98
C LEU A 169 8.87 -28.24 26.08
N GLY A 170 8.12 -27.15 26.10
CA GLY A 170 7.05 -26.91 27.07
C GLY A 170 5.68 -27.45 26.66
N ALA A 171 5.48 -27.86 25.39
CA ALA A 171 4.28 -28.54 24.97
C ALA A 171 4.27 -29.96 25.53
N LYS A 172 3.42 -30.24 26.54
CA LYS A 172 3.15 -31.60 27.01
C LYS A 172 2.68 -32.45 25.83
N SER A 173 3.30 -33.62 25.66
CA SER A 173 2.87 -34.66 24.71
C SER A 173 1.51 -35.16 25.07
#